data_573512de0251e4a9595ae1a263cbbb9f
#
_entry.id   573512de0251e4a9595ae1a263cbbb9f
#
_cell.length_a   1.000
_cell.length_b   1.000
_cell.length_c   1.000
_cell.angle_alpha   90.00
_cell.angle_beta   90.00
_cell.angle_gamma   90.00
#
_symmetry.space_group_name_H-M   'P 1'
#
loop_
_entity.id
_entity.type
_entity.pdbx_description
1 polymer ?
#
loop_
_entity_poly.entity_id
_entity_poly.type
_entity_poly.pdbx_seq_one_letter_code
_entity_poly.pdbx_strand_id
1 'polypeptide(L)'
;DPWELFEKGEWTWSKCIEMARKFTDPDNAKYAFDGYGLDHAFIATTGKPLIGLENGKLVSNLYDANIEKCMDMLRTFDDTQEQLRYPREIENNWTPSYNEWADGNTLFIEDCTWRYEETWRKFKKKNKWEDDEINFVPFPQMDGADTYYQEMKQDAYMFVSGSKNADGYKAWIYANLLSSKDEEVKKAGRQQSIDEFDWNETL
;
A
#
# COMPACT_ATOMS: atom_id res chain seq x y z
N ASP A 1 6.00 -6.09 -17.04
CA ASP A 1 4.81 -5.86 -16.22
C ASP A 1 5.06 -6.37 -14.80
N PRO A 2 4.83 -5.55 -13.75
CA PRO A 2 5.00 -5.97 -12.36
C PRO A 2 4.10 -7.16 -11.97
N TRP A 3 2.87 -7.21 -12.48
CA TRP A 3 1.94 -8.31 -12.20
C TRP A 3 2.43 -9.64 -12.76
N GLU A 4 2.91 -9.66 -14.00
CA GLU A 4 3.49 -10.86 -14.59
C GLU A 4 4.73 -11.36 -13.82
N LEU A 5 5.54 -10.44 -13.29
CA LEU A 5 6.67 -10.80 -12.43
C LEU A 5 6.19 -11.38 -11.09
N PHE A 6 5.13 -10.81 -10.53
CA PHE A 6 4.52 -11.32 -9.30
C PHE A 6 3.98 -12.75 -9.48
N GLU A 7 3.24 -13.02 -10.55
CA GLU A 7 2.72 -14.37 -10.85
C GLU A 7 3.84 -15.41 -11.03
N LYS A 8 5.01 -14.98 -11.51
CA LYS A 8 6.19 -15.85 -11.67
C LYS A 8 7.05 -15.95 -10.41
N GLY A 9 6.71 -15.22 -9.33
CA GLY A 9 7.55 -15.14 -8.14
C GLY A 9 8.86 -14.35 -8.33
N GLU A 10 8.91 -13.51 -9.38
CA GLU A 10 10.09 -12.73 -9.77
C GLU A 10 9.95 -11.24 -9.44
N TRP A 11 8.85 -10.81 -8.84
CA TRP A 11 8.62 -9.44 -8.44
C TRP A 11 9.41 -9.12 -7.16
N THR A 12 10.64 -8.63 -7.33
CA THR A 12 11.59 -8.36 -6.25
C THR A 12 11.92 -6.87 -6.14
N TRP A 13 12.55 -6.44 -5.04
CA TRP A 13 13.03 -5.07 -4.86
C TRP A 13 13.94 -4.63 -6.00
N SER A 14 14.88 -5.49 -6.41
CA SER A 14 15.78 -5.16 -7.52
C SER A 14 15.02 -4.89 -8.82
N LYS A 15 13.98 -5.67 -9.11
CA LYS A 15 13.15 -5.45 -10.31
C LYS A 15 12.32 -4.18 -10.21
N CYS A 16 11.75 -3.90 -9.03
CA CYS A 16 11.00 -2.67 -8.78
C CYS A 16 11.88 -1.43 -8.95
N ILE A 17 13.09 -1.43 -8.38
CA ILE A 17 14.04 -0.32 -8.48
C ILE A 17 14.56 -0.17 -9.93
N GLU A 18 14.78 -1.27 -10.65
CA GLU A 18 15.14 -1.21 -12.08
C GLU A 18 14.07 -0.49 -12.91
N MET A 19 12.79 -0.79 -12.66
CA MET A 19 11.66 -0.09 -13.31
C MET A 19 11.60 1.36 -12.89
N ALA A 20 11.75 1.63 -11.59
CA ALA A 20 11.78 2.96 -11.04
C ALA A 20 12.82 3.86 -11.72
N ARG A 21 14.05 3.39 -11.84
CA ARG A 21 15.14 4.12 -12.49
C ARG A 21 14.88 4.39 -13.97
N LYS A 22 14.21 3.46 -14.67
CA LYS A 22 13.86 3.66 -16.09
C LYS A 22 12.77 4.68 -16.31
N PHE A 23 11.86 4.81 -15.34
CA PHE A 23 10.74 5.74 -15.41
C PHE A 23 11.11 7.15 -14.95
N THR A 24 11.97 7.27 -13.95
CA THR A 24 12.30 8.54 -13.29
C THR A 24 13.01 9.48 -14.25
N ASP A 25 12.46 10.69 -14.39
CA ASP A 25 12.96 11.78 -15.20
C ASP A 25 12.61 13.10 -14.49
N PRO A 26 13.43 13.55 -13.52
CA PRO A 26 13.15 14.74 -12.75
C PRO A 26 13.05 16.02 -13.57
N ASP A 27 13.75 16.10 -14.68
CA ASP A 27 13.71 17.25 -15.61
C ASP A 27 12.31 17.43 -16.23
N ASN A 28 11.58 16.33 -16.37
CA ASN A 28 10.20 16.29 -16.84
C ASN A 28 9.19 16.00 -15.72
N ALA A 29 9.57 16.24 -14.46
CA ALA A 29 8.74 16.02 -13.26
C ALA A 29 8.17 14.59 -13.12
N LYS A 30 8.90 13.57 -13.59
CA LYS A 30 8.52 12.15 -13.44
C LYS A 30 9.30 11.48 -12.31
N TYR A 31 8.57 10.88 -11.38
CA TYR A 31 9.13 10.20 -10.21
C TYR A 31 8.53 8.82 -10.06
N ALA A 32 9.34 7.84 -9.70
CA ALA A 32 8.86 6.46 -9.64
C ALA A 32 7.90 6.20 -8.48
N PHE A 33 8.16 6.81 -7.33
CA PHE A 33 7.42 6.49 -6.11
C PHE A 33 6.76 7.70 -5.47
N ASP A 34 5.53 7.51 -5.03
CA ASP A 34 4.85 8.32 -4.04
C ASP A 34 3.98 7.43 -3.15
N GLY A 35 3.49 7.91 -2.04
CA GLY A 35 2.66 7.13 -1.13
C GLY A 35 2.66 7.70 0.29
N TYR A 36 1.62 7.42 1.04
CA TYR A 36 1.48 7.89 2.41
C TYR A 36 2.34 7.11 3.40
N GLY A 37 2.40 5.79 3.23
CA GLY A 37 3.08 4.84 4.09
C GLY A 37 4.19 4.05 3.41
N LEU A 38 4.75 4.55 2.32
CA LEU A 38 5.70 3.84 1.47
C LEU A 38 6.86 3.21 2.26
N ASP A 39 7.47 3.95 3.19
CA ASP A 39 8.60 3.45 3.99
C ASP A 39 8.18 2.27 4.89
N HIS A 40 7.01 2.41 5.54
CA HIS A 40 6.48 1.34 6.40
C HIS A 40 6.13 0.09 5.60
N ALA A 41 5.53 0.28 4.44
CA ALA A 41 5.15 -0.81 3.56
C ALA A 41 6.38 -1.57 3.03
N PHE A 42 7.44 -0.86 2.62
CA PHE A 42 8.70 -1.51 2.24
C PHE A 42 9.37 -2.24 3.40
N ILE A 43 9.40 -1.66 4.61
CA ILE A 43 9.92 -2.35 5.80
C ILE A 43 9.12 -3.63 6.09
N ALA A 44 7.80 -3.60 5.93
CA ALA A 44 6.97 -4.78 6.12
C ALA A 44 7.35 -5.94 5.19
N THR A 45 7.85 -5.66 3.99
CA THR A 45 8.30 -6.70 3.05
C THR A 45 9.48 -7.54 3.56
N THR A 46 10.17 -7.08 4.60
CA THR A 46 11.22 -7.87 5.29
C THR A 46 10.65 -9.05 6.09
N GLY A 47 9.33 -9.09 6.30
CA GLY A 47 8.65 -10.05 7.16
C GLY A 47 8.86 -9.82 8.65
N LYS A 48 9.50 -8.69 9.04
CA LYS A 48 9.74 -8.34 10.43
C LYS A 48 9.25 -6.93 10.77
N PRO A 49 8.55 -6.75 11.90
CA PRO A 49 8.23 -5.41 12.40
C PRO A 49 9.46 -4.76 13.01
N LEU A 50 9.54 -3.43 12.98
CA LEU A 50 10.62 -2.67 13.67
C LEU A 50 10.64 -2.93 15.18
N ILE A 51 9.48 -3.12 15.77
CA ILE A 51 9.30 -3.51 17.16
C ILE A 51 8.45 -4.78 17.19
N GLY A 52 9.03 -5.87 17.64
CA GLY A 52 8.37 -7.18 17.77
C GLY A 52 7.91 -7.47 19.20
N LEU A 53 7.16 -8.55 19.36
CA LEU A 53 6.80 -9.10 20.67
C LEU A 53 7.31 -10.53 20.76
N GLU A 54 8.30 -10.77 21.59
CA GLU A 54 8.88 -12.09 21.83
C GLU A 54 8.72 -12.50 23.30
N ASN A 55 8.09 -13.64 23.53
CA ASN A 55 7.83 -14.13 24.90
C ASN A 55 7.17 -13.08 25.82
N GLY A 56 6.27 -12.27 25.28
CA GLY A 56 5.59 -11.22 26.02
C GLY A 56 6.40 -9.95 26.28
N LYS A 57 7.58 -9.82 25.70
CA LYS A 57 8.44 -8.64 25.83
C LYS A 57 8.62 -7.95 24.47
N LEU A 58 8.62 -6.62 24.49
CA LEU A 58 8.94 -5.84 23.29
C LEU A 58 10.44 -5.99 22.98
N VAL A 59 10.74 -6.28 21.73
CA VAL A 59 12.08 -6.37 21.17
C VAL A 59 12.24 -5.39 20.01
N SER A 60 13.41 -4.79 19.90
CA SER A 60 13.76 -3.93 18.77
C SER A 60 14.44 -4.76 17.70
N ASN A 61 13.94 -4.67 16.47
CA ASN A 61 14.53 -5.33 15.30
C ASN A 61 15.32 -4.35 14.42
N LEU A 62 15.61 -3.13 14.89
CA LEU A 62 16.28 -2.09 14.09
C LEU A 62 17.66 -2.52 13.54
N TYR A 63 18.31 -3.48 14.20
CA TYR A 63 19.60 -4.03 13.78
C TYR A 63 19.46 -5.39 13.08
N ASP A 64 18.26 -5.79 12.67
CA ASP A 64 18.10 -6.95 11.82
C ASP A 64 18.67 -6.66 10.42
N ALA A 65 19.49 -7.57 9.90
CA ALA A 65 20.19 -7.36 8.64
C ALA A 65 19.27 -7.09 7.45
N ASN A 66 18.06 -7.65 7.45
CA ASN A 66 17.08 -7.38 6.39
C ASN A 66 16.46 -5.98 6.54
N ILE A 67 16.21 -5.54 7.77
CA ILE A 67 15.72 -4.20 8.05
C ILE A 67 16.80 -3.16 7.71
N GLU A 68 18.05 -3.37 8.09
CA GLU A 68 19.16 -2.49 7.71
C GLU A 68 19.28 -2.38 6.19
N LYS A 69 19.24 -3.51 5.47
CA LYS A 69 19.26 -3.54 4.01
C LYS A 69 18.06 -2.78 3.39
N CYS A 70 16.88 -2.92 3.97
CA CYS A 70 15.70 -2.16 3.54
C CYS A 70 15.85 -0.66 3.77
N MET A 71 16.36 -0.26 4.92
CA MET A 71 16.62 1.15 5.24
C MET A 71 17.67 1.78 4.32
N ASP A 72 18.70 1.03 3.94
CA ASP A 72 19.68 1.50 2.97
C ASP A 72 19.08 1.65 1.57
N MET A 73 18.23 0.73 1.16
CA MET A 73 17.47 0.84 -0.09
C MET A 73 16.55 2.08 -0.08
N LEU A 74 15.78 2.30 0.99
CA LEU A 74 14.89 3.46 1.11
C LEU A 74 15.63 4.79 1.03
N ARG A 75 16.85 4.87 1.54
CA ARG A 75 17.69 6.07 1.40
C ARG A 75 17.99 6.42 -0.06
N THR A 76 18.05 5.43 -0.94
CA THR A 76 18.28 5.69 -2.38
C THR A 76 17.08 6.37 -3.04
N PHE A 77 15.87 6.24 -2.47
CA PHE A 77 14.68 6.89 -3.03
C PHE A 77 14.72 8.41 -2.93
N ASP A 78 15.37 8.91 -1.87
CA ASP A 78 15.52 10.34 -1.60
C ASP A 78 16.93 10.86 -1.98
N ASP A 79 17.77 10.02 -2.61
CA ASP A 79 19.10 10.44 -3.08
C ASP A 79 18.97 11.52 -4.15
N THR A 80 19.77 12.59 -4.00
CA THR A 80 19.72 13.76 -4.89
C THR A 80 20.12 13.49 -6.34
N GLN A 81 20.74 12.35 -6.61
CA GLN A 81 21.11 11.94 -7.96
C GLN A 81 20.08 10.99 -8.59
N GLU A 82 19.50 10.09 -7.79
CA GLU A 82 18.52 9.14 -8.28
C GLU A 82 17.09 9.72 -8.27
N GLN A 83 16.72 10.46 -7.24
CA GLN A 83 15.43 11.15 -7.09
C GLN A 83 14.23 10.28 -7.45
N LEU A 84 14.19 9.05 -6.93
CA LEU A 84 13.15 8.08 -7.30
C LEU A 84 11.80 8.43 -6.69
N ARG A 85 11.79 9.14 -5.54
CA ARG A 85 10.58 9.53 -4.84
C ARG A 85 10.15 10.94 -5.25
N TYR A 86 8.84 11.12 -5.40
CA TYR A 86 8.24 12.43 -5.59
C TYR A 86 8.66 13.40 -4.46
N PRO A 87 9.26 14.55 -4.76
CA PRO A 87 9.70 15.49 -3.74
C PRO A 87 8.50 16.13 -3.06
N ARG A 88 8.28 15.78 -1.81
CA ARG A 88 7.28 16.44 -0.98
C ARG A 88 7.89 17.71 -0.45
N GLU A 89 7.36 18.84 -0.85
CA GLU A 89 7.69 20.10 -0.19
C GLU A 89 7.33 19.98 1.29
N ILE A 90 8.25 20.41 2.14
CA ILE A 90 8.15 20.28 3.61
C ILE A 90 6.94 21.03 4.18
N GLU A 91 6.28 21.85 3.41
CA GLU A 91 5.13 22.64 3.82
C GLU A 91 3.82 21.82 3.77
N ASN A 92 3.57 21.06 4.86
CA ASN A 92 2.24 20.54 5.22
C ASN A 92 1.56 19.53 4.26
N ASN A 93 2.24 18.95 3.32
CA ASN A 93 1.58 18.02 2.39
C ASN A 93 1.86 16.56 2.79
N TRP A 94 1.11 16.07 3.76
CA TRP A 94 1.10 14.66 4.18
C TRP A 94 0.44 13.73 3.16
N THR A 95 -0.20 14.31 2.14
CA THR A 95 -0.98 13.58 1.15
C THR A 95 -0.13 13.33 -0.09
N PRO A 96 -0.10 12.10 -0.63
CA PRO A 96 0.53 11.81 -1.92
C PRO A 96 -0.03 12.70 -3.02
N SER A 97 0.76 12.94 -4.05
CA SER A 97 0.34 13.75 -5.19
C SER A 97 -0.51 12.94 -6.18
N TYR A 98 -1.77 12.74 -5.83
CA TYR A 98 -2.71 12.00 -6.68
C TYR A 98 -2.92 12.64 -8.06
N ASN A 99 -2.77 13.97 -8.18
CA ASN A 99 -2.86 14.62 -9.48
C ASN A 99 -1.69 14.21 -10.37
N GLU A 100 -0.47 14.21 -9.85
CA GLU A 100 0.71 13.81 -10.59
C GLU A 100 0.66 12.34 -11.00
N TRP A 101 0.16 11.48 -10.09
CA TRP A 101 -0.08 10.09 -10.43
C TRP A 101 -1.15 9.94 -11.52
N ALA A 102 -2.26 10.66 -11.41
CA ALA A 102 -3.34 10.65 -12.39
C ALA A 102 -2.92 11.18 -13.77
N ASP A 103 -1.95 12.08 -13.79
CA ASP A 103 -1.39 12.65 -15.02
C ASP A 103 -0.24 11.78 -15.59
N GLY A 104 0.07 10.62 -14.96
CA GLY A 104 1.10 9.69 -15.40
C GLY A 104 2.53 10.10 -15.03
N ASN A 105 2.68 11.00 -14.08
CA ASN A 105 3.97 11.51 -13.62
C ASN A 105 4.54 10.72 -12.43
N THR A 106 3.76 9.78 -11.88
CA THR A 106 4.21 8.83 -10.84
C THR A 106 3.93 7.40 -11.28
N LEU A 107 4.95 6.53 -11.23
CA LEU A 107 4.81 5.14 -11.67
C LEU A 107 4.08 4.27 -10.65
N PHE A 108 4.50 4.35 -9.39
CA PHE A 108 3.93 3.58 -8.28
C PHE A 108 3.44 4.52 -7.19
N ILE A 109 2.20 4.35 -6.77
CA ILE A 109 1.65 5.03 -5.61
C ILE A 109 1.28 4.00 -4.55
N GLU A 110 1.83 4.16 -3.34
CA GLU A 110 1.42 3.35 -2.19
C GLU A 110 0.18 3.97 -1.58
N ASP A 111 -0.87 3.17 -1.47
CA ASP A 111 -2.09 3.61 -0.80
C ASP A 111 -2.94 2.42 -0.31
N CYS A 112 -4.04 2.75 0.36
CA CYS A 112 -5.03 1.79 0.83
C CYS A 112 -6.27 1.77 -0.09
N THR A 113 -7.01 0.67 -0.03
CA THR A 113 -8.16 0.42 -0.92
C THR A 113 -9.20 1.52 -0.89
N TRP A 114 -9.57 2.03 0.32
CA TRP A 114 -10.57 3.10 0.43
C TRP A 114 -10.11 4.42 -0.21
N ARG A 115 -8.82 4.70 -0.21
CA ARG A 115 -8.26 5.89 -0.85
C ARG A 115 -8.27 5.75 -2.37
N TYR A 116 -7.99 4.55 -2.87
CA TYR A 116 -8.15 4.24 -4.28
C TYR A 116 -9.59 4.55 -4.74
N GLU A 117 -10.60 4.06 -4.01
CA GLU A 117 -12.01 4.30 -4.32
C GLU A 117 -12.35 5.79 -4.39
N GLU A 118 -11.88 6.60 -3.42
CA GLU A 118 -12.06 8.06 -3.46
C GLU A 118 -11.37 8.71 -4.66
N THR A 119 -10.16 8.28 -4.96
CA THR A 119 -9.35 8.82 -6.05
C THR A 119 -9.93 8.43 -7.38
N TRP A 120 -10.33 7.17 -7.54
CA TRP A 120 -11.00 6.65 -8.71
C TRP A 120 -12.24 7.46 -9.08
N ARG A 121 -13.13 7.70 -8.12
CA ARG A 121 -14.33 8.53 -8.34
C ARG A 121 -14.02 9.93 -8.84
N LYS A 122 -12.89 10.51 -8.39
CA LYS A 122 -12.50 11.86 -8.79
C LYS A 122 -11.86 11.88 -10.18
N PHE A 123 -10.95 10.96 -10.44
CA PHE A 123 -10.05 11.04 -11.58
C PHE A 123 -10.57 10.31 -12.81
N LYS A 124 -11.27 9.19 -12.67
CA LYS A 124 -11.91 8.52 -13.81
C LYS A 124 -12.85 9.48 -14.55
N LYS A 125 -13.66 10.24 -13.80
CA LYS A 125 -14.57 11.24 -14.39
C LYS A 125 -13.83 12.43 -15.02
N LYS A 126 -12.69 12.82 -14.47
CA LYS A 126 -11.92 13.99 -14.91
C LYS A 126 -11.04 13.68 -16.11
N ASN A 127 -10.30 12.58 -16.06
CA ASN A 127 -9.22 12.26 -17.02
C ASN A 127 -9.64 11.22 -18.07
N LYS A 128 -10.85 10.65 -17.95
CA LYS A 128 -11.37 9.62 -18.87
C LYS A 128 -10.45 8.39 -18.98
N TRP A 129 -9.91 7.95 -17.83
CA TRP A 129 -9.08 6.75 -17.80
C TRP A 129 -9.82 5.53 -18.38
N GLU A 130 -9.09 4.76 -19.16
CA GLU A 130 -9.54 3.45 -19.61
C GLU A 130 -9.19 2.38 -18.58
N ASP A 131 -9.88 1.25 -18.61
CA ASP A 131 -9.84 0.24 -17.55
C ASP A 131 -8.45 -0.40 -17.37
N ASP A 132 -7.58 -0.32 -18.37
CA ASP A 132 -6.23 -0.92 -18.37
C ASP A 132 -5.12 0.03 -17.88
N GLU A 133 -5.43 1.27 -17.52
CA GLU A 133 -4.40 2.28 -17.20
C GLU A 133 -3.90 2.17 -15.76
N ILE A 134 -4.66 1.54 -14.86
CA ILE A 134 -4.31 1.37 -13.45
C ILE A 134 -4.33 -0.09 -13.08
N ASN A 135 -3.20 -0.58 -12.57
CA ASN A 135 -3.07 -1.93 -12.09
C ASN A 135 -2.61 -1.93 -10.63
N PHE A 136 -3.11 -2.91 -9.87
CA PHE A 136 -2.63 -3.19 -8.54
C PHE A 136 -1.54 -4.25 -8.60
N VAL A 137 -0.53 -4.09 -7.77
CA VAL A 137 0.52 -5.06 -7.58
C VAL A 137 0.91 -5.09 -6.11
N PRO A 138 1.14 -6.26 -5.51
CA PRO A 138 1.67 -6.34 -4.15
C PRO A 138 3.04 -5.65 -4.06
N PHE A 139 3.45 -5.24 -2.86
CA PHE A 139 4.83 -4.82 -2.68
C PHE A 139 5.79 -5.93 -3.09
N PRO A 140 6.95 -5.59 -3.67
CA PRO A 140 7.91 -6.59 -4.09
C PRO A 140 8.46 -7.37 -2.89
N GLN A 141 8.83 -8.62 -3.10
CA GLN A 141 9.54 -9.39 -2.08
C GLN A 141 11.02 -8.97 -2.02
N MET A 142 11.66 -9.28 -0.90
CA MET A 142 13.12 -9.17 -0.78
C MET A 142 13.81 -10.06 -1.82
N ASP A 143 14.93 -9.59 -2.37
CA ASP A 143 15.74 -10.41 -3.27
C ASP A 143 16.20 -11.71 -2.57
N GLY A 144 15.87 -12.82 -3.19
CA GLY A 144 16.17 -14.16 -2.65
C GLY A 144 15.18 -14.67 -1.61
N ALA A 145 14.11 -13.93 -1.32
CA ALA A 145 13.00 -14.46 -0.53
C ALA A 145 12.08 -15.35 -1.38
N ASP A 146 11.32 -16.20 -0.72
CA ASP A 146 10.31 -17.10 -1.31
C ASP A 146 8.89 -16.71 -0.89
N THR A 147 8.74 -15.58 -0.20
CA THR A 147 7.48 -15.16 0.39
C THR A 147 7.30 -13.65 0.25
N TYR A 148 6.09 -13.25 -0.14
CA TYR A 148 5.65 -11.87 -0.15
C TYR A 148 5.06 -11.51 1.21
N TYR A 149 5.62 -10.49 1.87
CA TYR A 149 5.06 -9.91 3.08
C TYR A 149 4.45 -8.54 2.76
N GLN A 150 3.29 -8.28 3.32
CA GLN A 150 2.56 -7.03 3.11
C GLN A 150 2.24 -6.38 4.45
N GLU A 151 2.20 -5.06 4.47
CA GLU A 151 1.68 -4.33 5.62
C GLU A 151 0.16 -4.55 5.72
N MET A 152 -0.31 -4.82 6.91
CA MET A 152 -1.73 -4.81 7.22
C MET A 152 -1.99 -3.86 8.37
N LYS A 153 -2.82 -2.85 8.14
CA LYS A 153 -3.34 -1.97 9.20
C LYS A 153 -4.63 -2.57 9.75
N GLN A 154 -4.70 -2.67 11.07
CA GLN A 154 -5.89 -3.16 11.76
C GLN A 154 -6.43 -2.10 12.69
N ASP A 155 -7.65 -1.66 12.44
CA ASP A 155 -8.36 -0.78 13.34
C ASP A 155 -8.93 -1.57 14.53
N ALA A 156 -8.76 -1.03 15.71
CA ALA A 156 -9.31 -1.58 16.94
C ALA A 156 -10.39 -0.67 17.50
N TYR A 157 -11.53 -1.25 17.81
CA TYR A 157 -12.63 -0.55 18.43
C TYR A 157 -12.65 -0.82 19.94
N MET A 158 -12.72 0.24 20.73
CA MET A 158 -12.77 0.15 22.19
C MET A 158 -14.09 0.70 22.71
N PHE A 159 -14.65 0.00 23.67
CA PHE A 159 -15.84 0.47 24.38
C PHE A 159 -15.42 1.35 25.56
N VAL A 160 -15.89 2.59 25.57
CA VAL A 160 -15.52 3.54 26.61
C VAL A 160 -16.17 3.13 27.93
N SER A 161 -15.40 3.04 29.01
CA SER A 161 -15.90 2.77 30.38
C SER A 161 -16.93 3.81 30.77
N GLY A 162 -18.04 3.33 31.32
CA GLY A 162 -19.18 4.18 31.72
C GLY A 162 -20.19 4.50 30.61
N SER A 163 -19.97 4.02 29.36
CA SER A 163 -20.99 4.11 28.33
C SER A 163 -22.25 3.33 28.69
N LYS A 164 -23.40 3.91 28.36
CA LYS A 164 -24.72 3.32 28.70
C LYS A 164 -25.24 2.38 27.60
N ASN A 165 -24.57 2.26 26.48
CA ASN A 165 -25.04 1.48 25.30
C ASN A 165 -24.19 0.24 25.04
N ALA A 166 -23.89 -0.54 26.08
CA ALA A 166 -23.08 -1.76 25.95
C ALA A 166 -23.72 -2.81 25.04
N ASP A 167 -25.04 -2.95 25.10
CA ASP A 167 -25.74 -3.96 24.29
C ASP A 167 -25.82 -3.56 22.82
N GLY A 168 -25.95 -2.28 22.51
CA GLY A 168 -25.87 -1.78 21.14
C GLY A 168 -24.47 -2.03 20.53
N TYR A 169 -23.41 -1.82 21.31
CA TYR A 169 -22.03 -2.12 20.88
C TYR A 169 -21.81 -3.63 20.62
N LYS A 170 -22.30 -4.49 21.53
CA LYS A 170 -22.27 -5.94 21.33
C LYS A 170 -23.02 -6.38 20.08
N ALA A 171 -24.23 -5.85 19.87
CA ALA A 171 -25.03 -6.13 18.69
C ALA A 171 -24.30 -5.72 17.39
N TRP A 172 -23.65 -4.54 17.39
CA TRP A 172 -22.88 -4.07 16.26
C TRP A 172 -21.66 -4.97 15.95
N ILE A 173 -20.88 -5.35 16.98
CA ILE A 173 -19.75 -6.29 16.81
C ILE A 173 -20.25 -7.63 16.28
N TYR A 174 -21.35 -8.14 16.83
CA TYR A 174 -21.88 -9.43 16.42
C TYR A 174 -22.38 -9.42 14.98
N ALA A 175 -23.06 -8.36 14.56
CA ALA A 175 -23.50 -8.18 13.19
C ALA A 175 -22.30 -8.14 12.21
N ASN A 176 -21.26 -7.37 12.52
CA ASN A 176 -20.03 -7.33 11.70
C ASN A 176 -19.34 -8.69 11.61
N LEU A 177 -19.26 -9.42 12.75
CA LEU A 177 -18.67 -10.77 12.77
C LEU A 177 -19.47 -11.76 11.94
N LEU A 178 -20.80 -11.71 11.97
CA LEU A 178 -21.65 -12.56 11.12
C LEU A 178 -21.47 -12.21 9.65
N SER A 179 -21.54 -10.94 9.29
CA SER A 179 -21.34 -10.47 7.93
C SER A 179 -19.97 -10.87 7.37
N SER A 180 -18.92 -10.78 8.19
CA SER A 180 -17.56 -11.16 7.76
C SER A 180 -17.38 -12.67 7.52
N LYS A 181 -18.31 -13.51 7.99
CA LYS A 181 -18.30 -14.96 7.80
C LYS A 181 -19.30 -15.45 6.74
N ASP A 182 -20.18 -14.57 6.30
CA ASP A 182 -21.19 -14.88 5.30
C ASP A 182 -20.62 -14.75 3.89
N GLU A 183 -20.51 -15.85 3.18
CA GLU A 183 -19.91 -15.90 1.84
C GLU A 183 -20.74 -15.12 0.80
N GLU A 184 -22.07 -15.06 0.94
CA GLU A 184 -22.90 -14.26 0.06
C GLU A 184 -22.70 -12.77 0.28
N VAL A 185 -22.53 -12.33 1.52
CA VAL A 185 -22.21 -10.93 1.86
C VAL A 185 -20.83 -10.55 1.31
N LYS A 186 -19.82 -11.42 1.47
CA LYS A 186 -18.49 -11.18 0.91
C LYS A 186 -18.52 -11.09 -0.61
N LYS A 187 -19.23 -12.01 -1.27
CA LYS A 187 -19.36 -12.03 -2.72
C LYS A 187 -20.09 -10.77 -3.22
N ALA A 188 -21.17 -10.37 -2.55
CA ALA A 188 -21.90 -9.16 -2.90
C ALA A 188 -21.03 -7.90 -2.73
N GLY A 189 -20.24 -7.81 -1.64
CA GLY A 189 -19.31 -6.72 -1.41
C GLY A 189 -18.22 -6.66 -2.47
N ARG A 190 -17.62 -7.80 -2.84
CA ARG A 190 -16.64 -7.87 -3.92
C ARG A 190 -17.24 -7.44 -5.27
N GLN A 191 -18.44 -7.95 -5.61
CA GLN A 191 -19.11 -7.56 -6.84
C GLN A 191 -19.41 -6.07 -6.88
N GLN A 192 -19.83 -5.48 -5.77
CA GLN A 192 -20.02 -4.03 -5.67
C GLN A 192 -18.72 -3.26 -5.94
N SER A 193 -17.60 -3.72 -5.42
CA SER A 193 -16.30 -3.07 -5.67
C SER A 193 -15.91 -3.16 -7.16
N ILE A 194 -16.16 -4.30 -7.81
CA ILE A 194 -15.95 -4.46 -9.25
C ILE A 194 -16.84 -3.49 -10.04
N ASP A 195 -18.14 -3.47 -9.74
CA ASP A 195 -19.12 -2.70 -10.50
C ASP A 195 -18.96 -1.17 -10.30
N GLU A 196 -18.56 -0.75 -9.10
CA GLU A 196 -18.48 0.68 -8.74
C GLU A 196 -17.09 1.29 -9.01
N PHE A 197 -16.01 0.52 -8.85
CA PHE A 197 -14.64 1.00 -8.91
C PHE A 197 -13.79 0.32 -9.98
N ASP A 198 -14.37 -0.50 -10.81
CA ASP A 198 -13.68 -1.30 -11.84
C ASP A 198 -12.52 -2.14 -11.26
N TRP A 199 -12.68 -2.69 -10.07
CA TRP A 199 -11.72 -3.65 -9.55
C TRP A 199 -11.69 -4.87 -10.46
N ASN A 200 -10.51 -5.32 -10.82
CA ASN A 200 -10.39 -6.53 -11.62
C ASN A 200 -10.50 -7.80 -10.74
N GLU A 201 -10.69 -8.96 -11.37
CA GLU A 201 -10.88 -10.23 -10.66
C GLU A 201 -9.61 -10.71 -9.91
N THR A 202 -8.45 -10.11 -10.18
CA THR A 202 -7.18 -10.44 -9.55
C THR A 202 -6.94 -9.72 -8.22
N LEU A 203 -7.76 -8.74 -7.88
CA LEU A 203 -7.82 -8.08 -6.59
C LEU A 203 -8.76 -8.81 -5.65
#